data_61421b85f558d7f4db7f72eb361050bd
#
_entry.id   61421b85f558d7f4db7f72eb361050bd
#
_cell.length_a   1.000
_cell.length_b   1.000
_cell.length_c   1.000
_cell.angle_alpha   90.00
_cell.angle_beta   90.00
_cell.angle_gamma   90.00
#
_symmetry.space_group_name_H-M   'P 1'
#
loop_
_entity.id
_entity.type
_entity.pdbx_description
1 polymer ?
#
loop_
_entity_poly.entity_id
_entity_poly.type
_entity_poly.pdbx_seq_one_letter_code
_entity_poly.pdbx_strand_id
1 'polypeptide(L)'
;MAHLPFWDQKAMEAEARRCVDMGLRGFVLPDTPERVGVPSFLHDYWTPFLEMCEAEGLPLNFHLNAAIDPNTLTWDGFGFEQTLSVVATMFSIGNAATLGNWMVSGRLDRHPKLKIGLIESGAGWVPFAIEALEHQFDEMLPSKVGLLNKRPWEYFRDHFWVTFWFEKVAPKLLLETIGVDKVMFETDFPHPTSLYPGVQAHLTDVLGLSLIHI
;
A
#
# COMPACT_ATOMS: atom_id res chain seq x y z
N MET A 1 13.98 4.05 -2.12
CA MET A 1 12.81 4.35 -2.97
C MET A 1 12.91 5.78 -3.46
N ALA A 2 12.31 6.10 -4.59
CA ALA A 2 12.31 7.44 -5.16
C ALA A 2 10.90 7.95 -5.40
N HIS A 3 10.71 9.27 -5.24
CA HIS A 3 9.55 9.99 -5.77
C HIS A 3 9.87 10.45 -7.19
N LEU A 4 8.91 10.32 -8.09
CA LEU A 4 9.07 10.64 -9.51
C LEU A 4 8.23 11.87 -9.91
N PRO A 5 8.63 12.61 -10.95
CA PRO A 5 7.84 13.71 -11.51
C PRO A 5 6.67 13.15 -12.36
N PHE A 6 5.71 12.49 -11.71
CA PHE A 6 4.62 11.75 -12.36
C PHE A 6 3.61 12.61 -13.13
N TRP A 7 3.70 13.93 -13.04
CA TRP A 7 2.92 14.90 -13.83
C TRP A 7 3.46 15.11 -15.26
N ASP A 8 4.64 14.60 -15.56
CA ASP A 8 5.24 14.58 -16.89
C ASP A 8 5.76 13.17 -17.20
N GLN A 9 5.11 12.49 -18.14
CA GLN A 9 5.40 11.09 -18.46
C GLN A 9 6.86 10.87 -18.88
N LYS A 10 7.41 11.75 -19.73
CA LYS A 10 8.78 11.61 -20.19
C LYS A 10 9.80 11.85 -19.09
N ALA A 11 9.55 12.86 -18.25
CA ALA A 11 10.39 13.13 -17.09
C ALA A 11 10.32 12.00 -16.07
N MET A 12 9.13 11.43 -15.84
CA MET A 12 8.94 10.28 -14.96
C MET A 12 9.75 9.06 -15.42
N GLU A 13 9.66 8.70 -16.70
CA GLU A 13 10.40 7.57 -17.26
C GLU A 13 11.91 7.79 -17.21
N ALA A 14 12.37 8.98 -17.58
CA ALA A 14 13.80 9.33 -17.54
C ALA A 14 14.36 9.29 -16.11
N GLU A 15 13.63 9.86 -15.14
CA GLU A 15 14.04 9.87 -13.75
C GLU A 15 13.97 8.46 -13.14
N ALA A 16 12.97 7.66 -13.50
CA ALA A 16 12.88 6.28 -13.05
C ALA A 16 14.11 5.48 -13.48
N ARG A 17 14.51 5.57 -14.74
CA ARG A 17 15.72 4.92 -15.26
C ARG A 17 16.97 5.40 -14.53
N ARG A 18 17.13 6.72 -14.36
CA ARG A 18 18.25 7.29 -13.60
C ARG A 18 18.32 6.74 -12.17
N CYS A 19 17.18 6.62 -11.50
CA CYS A 19 17.10 6.05 -10.16
C CYS A 19 17.52 4.58 -10.13
N VAL A 20 17.08 3.79 -11.10
CA VAL A 20 17.49 2.37 -11.24
C VAL A 20 19.00 2.25 -11.44
N ASP A 21 19.57 3.07 -12.32
CA ASP A 21 21.02 3.10 -12.58
C ASP A 21 21.83 3.46 -11.32
N MET A 22 21.25 4.29 -10.43
CA MET A 22 21.83 4.61 -9.11
C MET A 22 21.63 3.51 -8.07
N GLY A 23 20.95 2.42 -8.40
CA GLY A 23 20.70 1.30 -7.49
C GLY A 23 19.42 1.40 -6.63
N LEU A 24 18.55 2.38 -6.87
CA LEU A 24 17.24 2.44 -6.22
C LEU A 24 16.34 1.30 -6.74
N ARG A 25 15.53 0.72 -5.85
CA ARG A 25 14.79 -0.52 -6.13
C ARG A 25 13.28 -0.41 -5.92
N GLY A 26 12.70 0.77 -6.11
CA GLY A 26 11.26 0.98 -6.02
C GLY A 26 10.88 2.46 -6.02
N PHE A 27 9.63 2.72 -6.29
CA PHE A 27 9.09 4.07 -6.43
C PHE A 27 7.93 4.30 -5.47
N VAL A 28 7.77 5.54 -5.03
CA VAL A 28 6.60 6.00 -4.27
C VAL A 28 5.71 6.79 -5.21
N LEU A 29 4.44 6.42 -5.27
CA LEU A 29 3.42 7.02 -6.13
C LEU A 29 2.28 7.60 -5.30
N PRO A 30 1.55 8.61 -5.82
CA PRO A 30 0.31 9.05 -5.24
C PRO A 30 -0.74 7.95 -5.37
N ASP A 31 -1.53 7.74 -4.33
CA ASP A 31 -2.66 6.80 -4.33
C ASP A 31 -3.82 7.25 -5.24
N THR A 32 -3.97 8.55 -5.39
CA THR A 32 -5.04 9.20 -6.18
C THR A 32 -4.44 10.30 -7.06
N PRO A 33 -3.79 9.93 -8.19
CA PRO A 33 -3.11 10.90 -9.05
C PRO A 33 -4.04 11.98 -9.63
N GLU A 34 -5.34 11.70 -9.75
CA GLU A 34 -6.33 12.66 -10.25
C GLU A 34 -6.46 13.91 -9.38
N ARG A 35 -6.18 13.82 -8.10
CA ARG A 35 -6.22 14.99 -7.19
C ARG A 35 -5.14 16.03 -7.48
N VAL A 36 -4.09 15.62 -8.16
CA VAL A 36 -2.99 16.51 -8.56
C VAL A 36 -2.97 16.75 -10.08
N GLY A 37 -4.10 16.47 -10.75
CA GLY A 37 -4.29 16.77 -12.17
C GLY A 37 -3.62 15.77 -13.13
N VAL A 38 -3.27 14.58 -12.63
CA VAL A 38 -2.69 13.50 -13.45
C VAL A 38 -3.75 12.44 -13.72
N PRO A 39 -3.76 11.77 -14.89
CA PRO A 39 -4.73 10.72 -15.17
C PRO A 39 -4.72 9.59 -14.14
N SER A 40 -5.88 8.94 -13.91
CA SER A 40 -5.96 7.77 -13.04
C SER A 40 -5.10 6.62 -13.54
N PHE A 41 -4.80 5.66 -12.66
CA PHE A 41 -4.06 4.46 -13.04
C PHE A 41 -4.78 3.59 -14.09
N LEU A 42 -6.05 3.84 -14.37
CA LEU A 42 -6.79 3.20 -15.45
C LEU A 42 -6.41 3.73 -16.84
N HIS A 43 -5.84 4.93 -16.92
CA HIS A 43 -5.47 5.56 -18.18
C HIS A 43 -4.15 5.03 -18.71
N ASP A 44 -4.02 4.93 -20.04
CA ASP A 44 -2.81 4.42 -20.71
C ASP A 44 -1.55 5.30 -20.54
N TYR A 45 -1.73 6.48 -19.97
CA TYR A 45 -0.63 7.32 -19.49
C TYR A 45 0.40 6.55 -18.65
N TRP A 46 -0.05 5.62 -17.82
CA TRP A 46 0.79 4.85 -16.92
C TRP A 46 1.39 3.60 -17.53
N THR A 47 0.87 3.14 -18.68
CA THR A 47 1.26 1.85 -19.25
C THR A 47 2.76 1.69 -19.47
N PRO A 48 3.49 2.64 -20.09
CA PRO A 48 4.94 2.46 -20.29
C PRO A 48 5.73 2.37 -18.98
N PHE A 49 5.31 3.14 -17.97
CA PHE A 49 5.93 3.10 -16.65
C PHE A 49 5.65 1.77 -15.91
N LEU A 50 4.42 1.28 -15.97
CA LEU A 50 4.04 -0.01 -15.35
C LEU A 50 4.76 -1.18 -16.03
N GLU A 51 4.87 -1.19 -17.35
CA GLU A 51 5.64 -2.18 -18.12
C GLU A 51 7.12 -2.18 -17.73
N MET A 52 7.71 -1.00 -17.56
CA MET A 52 9.09 -0.88 -17.08
C MET A 52 9.25 -1.43 -15.67
N CYS A 53 8.36 -1.07 -14.74
CA CYS A 53 8.40 -1.58 -13.36
C CYS A 53 8.25 -3.10 -13.32
N GLU A 54 7.34 -3.65 -14.11
CA GLU A 54 7.16 -5.10 -14.22
C GLU A 54 8.39 -5.82 -14.77
N ALA A 55 8.97 -5.30 -15.86
CA ALA A 55 10.14 -5.88 -16.53
C ALA A 55 11.37 -5.89 -15.61
N GLU A 56 11.58 -4.81 -14.85
CA GLU A 56 12.72 -4.63 -13.95
C GLU A 56 12.47 -5.20 -12.54
N GLY A 57 11.25 -5.67 -12.25
CA GLY A 57 10.86 -6.19 -10.94
C GLY A 57 10.82 -5.11 -9.85
N LEU A 58 10.51 -3.87 -10.22
CA LEU A 58 10.49 -2.71 -9.32
C LEU A 58 9.11 -2.55 -8.69
N PRO A 59 8.99 -2.54 -7.35
CA PRO A 59 7.72 -2.34 -6.69
C PRO A 59 7.24 -0.89 -6.77
N LEU A 60 5.93 -0.74 -6.90
CA LEU A 60 5.19 0.50 -6.68
C LEU A 60 4.80 0.59 -5.21
N ASN A 61 5.12 1.67 -4.54
CA ASN A 61 4.80 1.83 -3.13
C ASN A 61 3.82 2.98 -2.94
N PHE A 62 2.78 2.72 -2.17
CA PHE A 62 1.76 3.70 -1.76
C PHE A 62 1.90 3.93 -0.26
N HIS A 63 2.23 5.17 0.09
CA HIS A 63 2.52 5.57 1.45
C HIS A 63 1.31 6.28 2.04
N LEU A 64 0.62 5.65 2.98
CA LEU A 64 -0.65 6.09 3.55
C LEU A 64 -1.65 6.49 2.45
N ASN A 65 -2.92 6.59 2.75
CA ASN A 65 -3.85 7.23 1.82
C ASN A 65 -4.21 8.62 2.36
N ALA A 66 -3.41 9.61 2.02
CA ALA A 66 -3.64 11.02 2.37
C ALA A 66 -4.73 11.70 1.52
N ALA A 67 -5.42 10.94 0.68
CA ALA A 67 -6.49 11.46 -0.18
C ALA A 67 -7.80 11.75 0.57
N ILE A 68 -7.91 11.34 1.83
CA ILE A 68 -9.10 11.59 2.65
C ILE A 68 -9.06 13.04 3.13
N ASP A 69 -10.15 13.80 2.92
CA ASP A 69 -10.27 15.15 3.46
C ASP A 69 -10.44 15.07 5.00
N PRO A 70 -9.50 15.62 5.78
CA PRO A 70 -9.60 15.60 7.25
C PRO A 70 -10.90 16.20 7.79
N ASN A 71 -11.45 17.21 7.12
CA ASN A 71 -12.67 17.88 7.55
C ASN A 71 -13.92 17.00 7.44
N THR A 72 -13.86 15.90 6.71
CA THR A 72 -14.97 14.93 6.61
C THR A 72 -14.90 13.83 7.66
N LEU A 73 -13.77 13.74 8.40
CA LEU A 73 -13.52 12.66 9.34
C LEU A 73 -13.73 13.06 10.80
N THR A 74 -13.65 14.33 11.10
CA THR A 74 -13.66 14.84 12.49
C THR A 74 -14.86 15.73 12.76
N TRP A 75 -15.28 15.79 14.01
CA TRP A 75 -16.40 16.63 14.43
C TRP A 75 -15.94 18.07 14.63
N ASP A 76 -16.84 18.99 14.37
CA ASP A 76 -16.62 20.41 14.68
C ASP A 76 -16.29 20.60 16.16
N GLY A 77 -15.30 21.48 16.42
CA GLY A 77 -14.87 21.78 17.78
C GLY A 77 -13.73 20.92 18.32
N PHE A 78 -13.22 19.94 17.54
CA PHE A 78 -12.00 19.24 17.93
C PHE A 78 -10.78 20.17 17.87
N GLY A 79 -9.91 20.03 18.88
CA GLY A 79 -8.58 20.61 18.85
C GLY A 79 -7.63 19.84 17.92
N PHE A 80 -6.43 20.40 17.71
CA PHE A 80 -5.44 19.85 16.77
C PHE A 80 -5.08 18.39 17.08
N GLU A 81 -4.80 18.04 18.34
CA GLU A 81 -4.39 16.68 18.72
C GLU A 81 -5.51 15.65 18.52
N GLN A 82 -6.76 16.04 18.79
CA GLN A 82 -7.93 15.17 18.57
C GLN A 82 -8.13 14.91 17.07
N THR A 83 -8.08 15.97 16.28
CA THR A 83 -8.18 15.89 14.81
C THR A 83 -7.06 15.01 14.26
N LEU A 84 -5.81 15.26 14.64
CA LEU A 84 -4.66 14.50 14.17
C LEU A 84 -4.76 13.02 14.54
N SER A 85 -5.21 12.69 15.74
CA SER A 85 -5.36 11.29 16.18
C SER A 85 -6.35 10.51 15.31
N VAL A 86 -7.48 11.11 14.98
CA VAL A 86 -8.49 10.48 14.10
C VAL A 86 -7.96 10.37 12.68
N VAL A 87 -7.42 11.48 12.15
CA VAL A 87 -6.94 11.57 10.76
C VAL A 87 -5.79 10.60 10.51
N ALA A 88 -4.80 10.53 11.42
CA ALA A 88 -3.69 9.60 11.29
C ALA A 88 -4.16 8.13 11.29
N THR A 89 -5.11 7.78 12.15
CA THR A 89 -5.72 6.45 12.14
C THR A 89 -6.39 6.12 10.81
N MET A 90 -7.16 7.07 10.28
CA MET A 90 -7.88 6.87 9.00
C MET A 90 -6.94 6.84 7.80
N PHE A 91 -5.86 7.60 7.81
CA PHE A 91 -4.84 7.53 6.77
C PHE A 91 -4.19 6.14 6.72
N SER A 92 -3.88 5.56 7.88
CA SER A 92 -3.36 4.20 7.95
C SER A 92 -4.30 3.17 7.30
N ILE A 93 -5.61 3.27 7.56
CA ILE A 93 -6.62 2.37 6.97
C ILE A 93 -6.90 2.73 5.49
N GLY A 94 -6.59 3.94 5.08
CA GLY A 94 -6.89 4.47 3.74
C GLY A 94 -6.35 3.63 2.58
N ASN A 95 -5.23 2.93 2.80
CA ASN A 95 -4.67 2.01 1.80
C ASN A 95 -5.57 0.80 1.47
N ALA A 96 -6.64 0.56 2.25
CA ALA A 96 -7.67 -0.41 1.86
C ALA A 96 -8.37 0.02 0.54
N ALA A 97 -8.57 1.32 0.33
CA ALA A 97 -9.11 1.83 -0.93
C ALA A 97 -8.12 1.64 -2.09
N THR A 98 -6.84 1.90 -1.87
CA THR A 98 -5.78 1.66 -2.86
C THR A 98 -5.72 0.18 -3.24
N LEU A 99 -5.74 -0.73 -2.26
CA LEU A 99 -5.81 -2.17 -2.46
C LEU A 99 -7.01 -2.56 -3.36
N GLY A 100 -8.20 -2.13 -2.98
CA GLY A 100 -9.43 -2.43 -3.72
C GLY A 100 -9.40 -1.90 -5.15
N ASN A 101 -8.99 -0.65 -5.35
CA ASN A 101 -8.89 -0.04 -6.68
C ASN A 101 -7.95 -0.83 -7.61
N TRP A 102 -6.77 -1.23 -7.14
CA TRP A 102 -5.86 -2.04 -7.94
C TRP A 102 -6.45 -3.41 -8.28
N MET A 103 -7.09 -4.10 -7.31
CA MET A 103 -7.67 -5.42 -7.53
C MET A 103 -8.79 -5.43 -8.57
N VAL A 104 -9.65 -4.39 -8.56
CA VAL A 104 -10.78 -4.32 -9.50
C VAL A 104 -10.46 -3.60 -10.81
N SER A 105 -9.26 -3.06 -10.96
CA SER A 105 -8.86 -2.23 -12.10
C SER A 105 -8.67 -3.00 -13.41
N GLY A 106 -8.44 -4.32 -13.34
CA GLY A 106 -7.94 -5.12 -14.46
C GLY A 106 -6.49 -4.83 -14.85
N ARG A 107 -5.80 -3.92 -14.16
CA ARG A 107 -4.38 -3.63 -14.43
C ARG A 107 -3.48 -4.79 -14.02
N LEU A 108 -3.78 -5.47 -12.92
CA LEU A 108 -2.99 -6.61 -12.44
C LEU A 108 -3.06 -7.82 -13.39
N ASP A 109 -4.16 -7.98 -14.12
CA ASP A 109 -4.26 -9.01 -15.17
C ASP A 109 -3.40 -8.70 -16.38
N ARG A 110 -3.22 -7.40 -16.70
CA ARG A 110 -2.35 -6.93 -17.77
C ARG A 110 -0.87 -6.90 -17.38
N HIS A 111 -0.59 -6.75 -16.09
CA HIS A 111 0.75 -6.69 -15.50
C HIS A 111 0.92 -7.77 -14.42
N PRO A 112 0.97 -9.06 -14.77
CA PRO A 112 0.87 -10.18 -13.81
C PRO A 112 2.09 -10.31 -12.89
N LYS A 113 3.19 -9.60 -13.14
CA LYS A 113 4.39 -9.61 -12.29
C LYS A 113 4.58 -8.31 -11.50
N LEU A 114 3.65 -7.35 -11.64
CA LEU A 114 3.73 -6.08 -10.94
C LEU A 114 3.63 -6.29 -9.43
N LYS A 115 4.48 -5.61 -8.67
CA LYS A 115 4.55 -5.67 -7.21
C LYS A 115 4.10 -4.34 -6.60
N ILE A 116 3.30 -4.42 -5.54
CA ILE A 116 2.71 -3.25 -4.88
C ILE A 116 2.98 -3.35 -3.37
N GLY A 117 3.61 -2.32 -2.81
CA GLY A 117 3.79 -2.13 -1.39
C GLY A 117 2.79 -1.12 -0.84
N LEU A 118 2.08 -1.49 0.21
CA LEU A 118 1.21 -0.61 1.00
C LEU A 118 1.97 -0.27 2.29
N ILE A 119 2.58 0.91 2.28
CA ILE A 119 3.58 1.30 3.26
C ILE A 119 2.96 2.21 4.33
N GLU A 120 3.40 2.06 5.57
CA GLU A 120 2.99 2.85 6.75
C GLU A 120 1.47 2.84 7.00
N SER A 121 0.83 1.73 6.67
CA SER A 121 -0.64 1.61 6.80
C SER A 121 -1.08 0.49 7.74
N GLY A 122 -0.12 -0.22 8.33
CA GLY A 122 -0.44 -1.38 9.16
C GLY A 122 -0.93 -2.58 8.36
N ALA A 123 -1.03 -3.73 9.03
CA ALA A 123 -1.44 -5.00 8.43
C ALA A 123 -2.79 -5.52 8.97
N GLY A 124 -3.25 -5.00 10.10
CA GLY A 124 -4.43 -5.54 10.82
C GLY A 124 -5.75 -5.40 10.08
N TRP A 125 -5.88 -4.44 9.18
CA TRP A 125 -7.09 -4.21 8.37
C TRP A 125 -7.19 -5.14 7.14
N VAL A 126 -6.08 -5.76 6.73
CA VAL A 126 -5.97 -6.51 5.46
C VAL A 126 -6.97 -7.67 5.35
N PRO A 127 -7.10 -8.58 6.35
CA PRO A 127 -8.05 -9.68 6.24
C PRO A 127 -9.48 -9.18 6.05
N PHE A 128 -9.91 -8.19 6.86
CA PHE A 128 -11.26 -7.62 6.73
C PHE A 128 -11.50 -7.01 5.35
N ALA A 129 -10.54 -6.22 4.85
CA ALA A 129 -10.68 -5.55 3.54
C ALA A 129 -10.80 -6.56 2.40
N ILE A 130 -10.01 -7.64 2.46
CA ILE A 130 -10.07 -8.68 1.42
C ILE A 130 -11.35 -9.50 1.52
N GLU A 131 -11.80 -9.89 2.72
CA GLU A 131 -13.08 -10.59 2.90
C GLU A 131 -14.26 -9.72 2.44
N ALA A 132 -14.24 -8.41 2.73
CA ALA A 132 -15.24 -7.48 2.22
C ALA A 132 -15.24 -7.42 0.68
N LEU A 133 -14.06 -7.39 0.06
CA LEU A 133 -13.94 -7.45 -1.41
C LEU A 133 -14.42 -8.80 -1.97
N GLU A 134 -14.10 -9.93 -1.34
CA GLU A 134 -14.62 -11.24 -1.74
C GLU A 134 -16.15 -11.25 -1.76
N HIS A 135 -16.77 -10.73 -0.70
CA HIS A 135 -18.23 -10.60 -0.63
C HIS A 135 -18.77 -9.71 -1.77
N GLN A 136 -18.17 -8.55 -2.01
CA GLN A 136 -18.60 -7.65 -3.09
C GLN A 136 -18.38 -8.26 -4.49
N PHE A 137 -17.34 -9.08 -4.66
CA PHE A 137 -17.15 -9.81 -5.90
C PHE A 137 -18.31 -10.75 -6.19
N ASP A 138 -18.81 -11.45 -5.17
CA ASP A 138 -19.93 -12.36 -5.33
C ASP A 138 -21.26 -11.63 -5.56
N GLU A 139 -21.49 -10.49 -4.90
CA GLU A 139 -22.75 -9.75 -4.97
C GLU A 139 -22.86 -8.79 -6.17
N MET A 140 -21.77 -8.07 -6.48
CA MET A 140 -21.80 -6.94 -7.42
C MET A 140 -21.17 -7.23 -8.78
N LEU A 141 -20.25 -8.18 -8.87
CA LEU A 141 -19.51 -8.47 -10.08
C LEU A 141 -19.93 -9.74 -10.86
N PRO A 142 -20.98 -10.50 -10.49
CA PRO A 142 -21.38 -11.72 -11.22
C PRO A 142 -21.65 -11.50 -12.70
N SER A 143 -22.21 -10.31 -13.06
CA SER A 143 -22.48 -9.91 -14.44
C SER A 143 -21.23 -9.56 -15.26
N LYS A 144 -20.08 -9.47 -14.60
CA LYS A 144 -18.79 -9.10 -15.19
C LYS A 144 -17.76 -10.22 -15.09
N VAL A 145 -18.23 -11.45 -14.90
CA VAL A 145 -17.37 -12.65 -14.98
C VAL A 145 -16.57 -12.61 -16.28
N GLY A 146 -15.26 -12.70 -16.20
CA GLY A 146 -14.36 -12.58 -17.34
C GLY A 146 -13.65 -11.22 -17.48
N LEU A 147 -13.97 -10.21 -16.64
CA LEU A 147 -13.20 -8.96 -16.58
C LEU A 147 -11.98 -9.06 -15.64
N LEU A 148 -12.05 -9.95 -14.65
CA LEU A 148 -11.00 -10.18 -13.67
C LEU A 148 -10.70 -11.68 -13.63
N ASN A 149 -9.42 -12.05 -13.66
CA ASN A 149 -8.99 -13.45 -13.78
C ASN A 149 -8.80 -14.14 -12.43
N LYS A 150 -8.80 -13.39 -11.33
CA LYS A 150 -8.49 -13.88 -9.99
C LYS A 150 -9.47 -13.36 -8.94
N ARG A 151 -9.52 -14.06 -7.81
CA ARG A 151 -10.23 -13.61 -6.60
C ARG A 151 -9.36 -12.63 -5.82
N PRO A 152 -9.93 -11.77 -4.93
CA PRO A 152 -9.19 -10.80 -4.14
C PRO A 152 -8.00 -11.39 -3.37
N TRP A 153 -8.14 -12.54 -2.70
CA TRP A 153 -7.03 -13.20 -2.02
C TRP A 153 -5.90 -13.64 -2.97
N GLU A 154 -6.24 -14.07 -4.19
CA GLU A 154 -5.25 -14.46 -5.20
C GLU A 154 -4.47 -13.25 -5.68
N TYR A 155 -5.17 -12.12 -5.98
CA TYR A 155 -4.48 -10.85 -6.32
C TYR A 155 -3.59 -10.39 -5.19
N PHE A 156 -4.06 -10.46 -3.93
CA PHE A 156 -3.24 -10.07 -2.79
C PHE A 156 -1.94 -10.88 -2.73
N ARG A 157 -2.05 -12.19 -2.77
CA ARG A 157 -0.90 -13.08 -2.67
C ARG A 157 0.10 -12.91 -3.81
N ASP A 158 -0.37 -12.58 -5.01
CA ASP A 158 0.51 -12.44 -6.16
C ASP A 158 1.19 -11.07 -6.23
N HIS A 159 0.52 -10.01 -5.77
CA HIS A 159 0.92 -8.66 -6.09
C HIS A 159 1.23 -7.76 -4.89
N PHE A 160 0.71 -8.03 -3.68
CA PHE A 160 0.77 -7.07 -2.60
C PHE A 160 1.69 -7.45 -1.44
N TRP A 161 2.28 -6.43 -0.83
CA TRP A 161 3.00 -6.47 0.43
C TRP A 161 2.54 -5.31 1.30
N VAL A 162 2.47 -5.53 2.62
CA VAL A 162 2.06 -4.53 3.60
C VAL A 162 3.13 -4.39 4.67
N THR A 163 3.14 -3.25 5.35
CA THR A 163 4.05 -3.01 6.47
C THR A 163 3.28 -2.92 7.78
N PHE A 164 3.95 -3.24 8.88
CA PHE A 164 3.47 -2.95 10.23
C PHE A 164 4.58 -2.32 11.05
N TRP A 165 4.24 -1.56 12.11
CA TRP A 165 5.24 -1.04 13.05
C TRP A 165 4.76 -1.05 14.51
N PHE A 166 3.70 -0.32 14.89
CA PHE A 166 3.24 -0.24 16.28
C PHE A 166 2.27 -1.35 16.69
N GLU A 167 1.77 -2.10 15.74
CA GLU A 167 0.72 -3.09 15.94
C GLU A 167 1.21 -4.27 16.79
N LYS A 168 0.31 -4.80 17.61
CA LYS A 168 0.54 -6.00 18.42
C LYS A 168 -0.36 -7.17 18.02
N VAL A 169 -1.56 -6.88 17.57
CA VAL A 169 -2.55 -7.92 17.22
C VAL A 169 -2.20 -8.57 15.87
N ALA A 170 -1.97 -7.76 14.85
CA ALA A 170 -1.67 -8.26 13.52
C ALA A 170 -0.44 -9.17 13.49
N PRO A 171 0.73 -8.77 14.01
CA PRO A 171 1.91 -9.64 13.99
C PRO A 171 1.79 -10.87 14.89
N LYS A 172 0.96 -10.84 15.94
CA LYS A 172 0.76 -12.01 16.82
C LYS A 172 -0.23 -13.03 16.27
N LEU A 173 -1.28 -12.60 15.59
CA LEU A 173 -2.45 -13.43 15.31
C LEU A 173 -2.82 -13.55 13.84
N LEU A 174 -2.37 -12.63 12.99
CA LEU A 174 -2.85 -12.52 11.61
C LEU A 174 -1.78 -12.83 10.55
N LEU A 175 -0.51 -12.99 10.93
CA LEU A 175 0.58 -13.19 9.96
C LEU A 175 0.34 -14.39 9.05
N GLU A 176 -0.12 -15.51 9.59
CA GLU A 176 -0.38 -16.70 8.79
C GLU A 176 -1.58 -16.53 7.84
N THR A 177 -2.59 -15.80 8.29
CA THR A 177 -3.76 -15.48 7.46
C THR A 177 -3.38 -14.56 6.31
N ILE A 178 -2.60 -13.51 6.58
CA ILE A 178 -2.14 -12.54 5.58
C ILE A 178 -1.11 -13.18 4.64
N GLY A 179 -0.22 -14.00 5.19
CA GLY A 179 0.96 -14.56 4.57
C GLY A 179 2.22 -13.94 5.17
N VAL A 180 3.05 -14.73 5.82
CA VAL A 180 4.28 -14.25 6.48
C VAL A 180 5.21 -13.54 5.50
N ASP A 181 5.27 -14.04 4.26
CA ASP A 181 6.05 -13.48 3.15
C ASP A 181 5.47 -12.18 2.55
N LYS A 182 4.28 -11.77 3.01
CA LYS A 182 3.58 -10.56 2.54
C LYS A 182 3.64 -9.40 3.53
N VAL A 183 4.20 -9.63 4.70
CA VAL A 183 4.25 -8.62 5.76
C VAL A 183 5.70 -8.23 6.03
N MET A 184 5.96 -6.93 5.99
CA MET A 184 7.25 -6.33 6.28
C MET A 184 7.16 -5.50 7.55
N PHE A 185 8.28 -5.38 8.27
CA PHE A 185 8.38 -4.50 9.42
C PHE A 185 9.02 -3.18 9.03
N GLU A 186 8.51 -2.08 9.59
CA GLU A 186 9.11 -0.75 9.47
C GLU A 186 9.20 -0.05 10.84
N THR A 187 10.06 0.94 10.93
CA THR A 187 10.27 1.69 12.19
C THR A 187 9.64 3.06 12.17
N ASP A 188 9.36 3.58 11.00
CA ASP A 188 8.93 4.95 10.75
C ASP A 188 9.94 6.00 11.27
N PHE A 189 11.21 5.63 11.45
CA PHE A 189 12.25 6.54 11.92
C PHE A 189 12.69 7.49 10.76
N PRO A 190 12.84 8.80 11.02
CA PRO A 190 12.82 9.54 12.30
C PRO A 190 11.50 10.28 12.60
N HIS A 191 10.36 9.78 12.13
CA HIS A 191 9.06 10.40 12.37
C HIS A 191 8.72 10.48 13.88
N PRO A 192 7.96 11.48 14.35
CA PRO A 192 7.61 11.62 15.77
C PRO A 192 6.88 10.43 16.38
N THR A 193 6.15 9.66 15.58
CA THR A 193 5.42 8.45 16.00
C THR A 193 6.22 7.16 15.86
N SER A 194 7.50 7.24 15.48
CA SER A 194 8.37 6.09 15.28
C SER A 194 8.56 5.27 16.56
N LEU A 195 8.84 3.98 16.40
CA LEU A 195 9.14 3.06 17.52
C LEU A 195 10.51 3.27 18.17
N TYR A 196 11.34 4.15 17.63
CA TYR A 196 12.68 4.39 18.19
C TYR A 196 12.60 5.09 19.55
N PRO A 197 13.37 4.62 20.58
CA PRO A 197 14.35 3.54 20.55
C PRO A 197 13.81 2.13 20.88
N GLY A 198 12.50 1.96 21.02
CA GLY A 198 11.85 0.73 21.52
C GLY A 198 11.71 -0.41 20.51
N VAL A 199 12.28 -0.31 19.31
CA VAL A 199 12.10 -1.26 18.20
C VAL A 199 12.33 -2.71 18.59
N GLN A 200 13.48 -3.00 19.23
CA GLN A 200 13.83 -4.37 19.61
C GLN A 200 12.85 -4.97 20.63
N ALA A 201 12.47 -4.18 21.64
CA ALA A 201 11.53 -4.63 22.67
C ALA A 201 10.16 -4.92 22.04
N HIS A 202 9.73 -4.09 21.11
CA HIS A 202 8.47 -4.31 20.37
C HIS A 202 8.51 -5.60 19.54
N LEU A 203 9.55 -5.81 18.72
CA LEU A 203 9.70 -7.01 17.91
C LEU A 203 9.77 -8.28 18.76
N THR A 204 10.46 -8.23 19.89
CA THR A 204 10.51 -9.34 20.84
C THR A 204 9.13 -9.65 21.41
N ASP A 205 8.33 -8.62 21.76
CA ASP A 205 6.96 -8.80 22.27
C ASP A 205 6.02 -9.40 21.23
N VAL A 206 6.09 -8.94 19.98
CA VAL A 206 5.10 -9.29 18.95
C VAL A 206 5.45 -10.51 18.10
N LEU A 207 6.73 -10.81 17.92
CA LEU A 207 7.19 -11.92 17.07
C LEU A 207 7.94 -13.00 17.87
N GLY A 208 8.24 -12.76 19.16
CA GLY A 208 9.05 -13.66 19.97
C GLY A 208 10.50 -13.79 19.47
N LEU A 209 10.96 -12.89 18.61
CA LEU A 209 12.27 -12.93 18.00
C LEU A 209 13.30 -12.23 18.89
N SER A 210 14.41 -12.89 19.15
CA SER A 210 15.65 -12.20 19.56
C SER A 210 16.37 -11.70 18.29
N LEU A 211 17.13 -10.60 18.38
CA LEU A 211 17.93 -10.06 17.26
C LEU A 211 18.93 -11.05 16.64
N ILE A 212 19.08 -12.24 17.22
CA ILE A 212 19.91 -13.33 16.70
C ILE A 212 19.23 -14.06 15.51
N HIS A 213 17.94 -13.77 15.26
CA HIS A 213 17.15 -14.44 14.23
C HIS A 213 16.73 -13.52 13.07
N ILE A 214 17.26 -12.28 13.01
CA ILE A 214 17.00 -11.33 11.92
C ILE A 214 18.24 -11.22 11.03
#